data_1062959905c79b7dfe703332b3b210d9
#
_entry.id   1062959905c79b7dfe703332b3b210d9
#
_cell.length_a   1.000
_cell.length_b   1.000
_cell.length_c   1.000
_cell.angle_alpha   90.00
_cell.angle_beta   90.00
_cell.angle_gamma   90.00
#
_symmetry.space_group_name_H-M   'P 1'
#
loop_
_entity.id
_entity.type
_entity.pdbx_description
1 polymer ?
#
loop_
_entity_poly.entity_id
_entity_poly.type
_entity_poly.pdbx_seq_one_letter_code
_entity_poly.pdbx_strand_id
1 'polypeptide(L)'
;MDKTITLTLYKPLIMESVKNETYQRGKFDKAVDQKAISAAYVEQAGNEDYHERILSRSLYTSLEELKTHLSDYISSNGATSGDNIGHSESGDNIVITLVVGDRFNHGYTGSLAKLCSKYIEEAMLMDWWRPVNEKQSALYAQFVERDLAAIKRCFNKTAPAAPTYRYPTSLNVPGSAIDLGVGEEHTVTYEISDGAIDDIEIRVEDNKVIEAGRTAEGFTVIGKQYGHTYIQLYSRHNSELSQTVHVYVTNQA
;
A
#
# COMPACT_ATOMS: atom_id res chain seq x y z
N MET A 1 -8.21 -1.68 -13.83
CA MET A 1 -7.26 -2.53 -14.60
C MET A 1 -6.60 -3.47 -13.63
N ASP A 2 -6.60 -4.76 -13.95
CA ASP A 2 -5.92 -5.75 -13.12
C ASP A 2 -4.41 -5.53 -13.17
N LYS A 3 -3.74 -5.76 -12.06
CA LYS A 3 -2.30 -5.56 -11.92
C LYS A 3 -1.62 -6.91 -11.71
N THR A 4 -0.47 -7.08 -12.33
CA THR A 4 0.35 -8.26 -12.11
C THR A 4 1.35 -7.98 -11.00
N ILE A 5 1.40 -8.86 -10.00
CA ILE A 5 2.43 -8.87 -8.96
C ILE A 5 3.24 -10.16 -9.06
N THR A 6 4.51 -10.05 -8.70
CA THR A 6 5.44 -11.18 -8.71
C THR A 6 5.96 -11.40 -7.29
N LEU A 7 5.82 -12.62 -6.80
CA LEU A 7 6.37 -13.06 -5.52
C LEU A 7 7.57 -13.96 -5.81
N THR A 8 8.70 -13.64 -5.23
CA THR A 8 9.93 -14.45 -5.35
C THR A 8 10.19 -15.14 -4.03
N LEU A 9 10.21 -16.46 -4.04
CA LEU A 9 10.54 -17.31 -2.89
C LEU A 9 11.88 -17.97 -3.12
N TYR A 10 12.76 -17.96 -2.12
CA TYR A 10 14.09 -18.55 -2.23
C TYR A 10 14.07 -19.99 -1.70
N LYS A 11 14.10 -20.96 -2.61
CA LYS A 11 13.97 -22.41 -2.32
C LYS A 11 15.00 -22.93 -1.31
N PRO A 12 16.33 -22.62 -1.45
CA PRO A 12 17.33 -23.10 -0.51
C PRO A 12 17.05 -22.64 0.94
N LEU A 13 16.59 -21.40 1.14
CA LEU A 13 16.28 -20.87 2.46
C LEU A 13 15.10 -21.61 3.10
N ILE A 14 14.07 -21.92 2.33
CA ILE A 14 12.91 -22.70 2.80
C ILE A 14 13.38 -24.10 3.21
N MET A 15 14.16 -24.77 2.38
CA MET A 15 14.69 -26.12 2.66
C MET A 15 15.60 -26.13 3.88
N GLU A 16 16.48 -25.13 4.03
CA GLU A 16 17.37 -24.98 5.17
C GLU A 16 16.61 -24.72 6.46
N SER A 17 15.58 -23.84 6.41
CA SER A 17 14.71 -23.55 7.56
C SER A 17 14.04 -24.82 8.08
N VAL A 18 13.46 -25.62 7.20
CA VAL A 18 12.83 -26.90 7.56
C VAL A 18 13.84 -27.88 8.17
N LYS A 19 15.03 -28.04 7.56
CA LYS A 19 16.11 -28.91 8.10
C LYS A 19 16.54 -28.44 9.49
N ASN A 20 16.76 -27.16 9.69
CA ASN A 20 17.16 -26.58 10.97
C ASN A 20 16.09 -26.77 12.05
N GLU A 21 14.82 -26.56 11.75
CA GLU A 21 13.73 -26.74 12.70
C GLU A 21 13.58 -28.21 13.13
N THR A 22 13.63 -29.14 12.18
CA THR A 22 13.57 -30.58 12.51
C THR A 22 14.78 -31.02 13.36
N TYR A 23 15.99 -30.48 13.07
CA TYR A 23 17.17 -30.75 13.84
C TYR A 23 17.10 -30.22 15.27
N GLN A 24 16.64 -28.98 15.45
CA GLN A 24 16.52 -28.37 16.77
C GLN A 24 15.50 -29.13 17.63
N ARG A 25 14.33 -29.45 17.11
CA ARG A 25 13.29 -30.18 17.84
C ARG A 25 13.74 -31.60 18.18
N GLY A 26 14.37 -32.31 17.26
CA GLY A 26 14.94 -33.63 17.53
C GLY A 26 16.02 -33.60 18.62
N LYS A 27 16.70 -32.47 18.87
CA LYS A 27 17.60 -32.29 19.99
C LYS A 27 16.87 -32.06 21.33
N PHE A 28 15.81 -31.29 21.34
CA PHE A 28 15.06 -30.96 22.55
C PHE A 28 14.33 -32.17 23.13
N ASP A 29 13.74 -32.99 22.25
CA ASP A 29 13.07 -34.23 22.66
C ASP A 29 14.06 -35.27 23.26
N LYS A 30 15.35 -35.21 22.88
CA LYS A 30 16.41 -36.05 23.43
C LYS A 30 16.82 -35.73 24.86
N ALA A 31 16.65 -34.51 25.30
CA ALA A 31 17.06 -34.11 26.66
C ALA A 31 16.23 -34.78 27.76
N VAL A 32 15.12 -35.44 27.39
CA VAL A 32 14.17 -36.06 28.30
C VAL A 32 14.36 -37.56 28.44
N ASP A 33 14.97 -38.29 27.46
CA ASP A 33 15.06 -39.74 27.55
C ASP A 33 16.28 -40.32 26.78
N GLN A 34 17.28 -40.90 27.48
CA GLN A 34 18.46 -41.50 26.86
C GLN A 34 18.15 -42.75 25.97
N LYS A 35 16.98 -43.33 26.06
CA LYS A 35 16.52 -44.42 25.19
C LYS A 35 16.03 -43.95 23.82
N ALA A 36 15.79 -42.65 23.64
CA ALA A 36 15.27 -42.05 22.40
C ALA A 36 16.36 -41.71 21.36
N ILE A 37 17.64 -42.05 21.59
CA ILE A 37 18.72 -41.69 20.67
C ILE A 37 18.54 -42.28 19.26
N SER A 38 17.98 -43.48 19.14
CA SER A 38 17.71 -44.10 17.81
C SER A 38 16.51 -43.49 17.09
N ALA A 39 15.47 -43.10 17.86
CA ALA A 39 14.30 -42.43 17.29
C ALA A 39 14.60 -41.03 16.78
N ALA A 40 15.53 -40.34 17.44
CA ALA A 40 15.91 -38.97 17.09
C ALA A 40 16.64 -38.80 15.74
N TYR A 41 17.32 -39.86 15.26
CA TYR A 41 17.88 -39.86 13.91
C TYR A 41 16.82 -39.96 12.84
N VAL A 42 15.68 -40.58 13.14
CA VAL A 42 14.52 -40.70 12.23
C VAL A 42 13.75 -39.37 12.14
N GLU A 43 13.85 -38.53 13.16
CA GLU A 43 13.13 -37.26 13.23
C GLU A 43 13.84 -36.10 12.52
N GLN A 44 15.14 -36.25 12.22
CA GLN A 44 15.92 -35.18 11.61
C GLN A 44 15.95 -35.29 10.08
N ALA A 45 15.56 -34.23 9.39
CA ALA A 45 15.79 -34.12 7.97
C ALA A 45 17.29 -33.85 7.73
N GLY A 46 18.02 -34.85 7.24
CA GLY A 46 19.44 -34.75 6.88
C GLY A 46 19.64 -34.34 5.42
N ASN A 47 20.94 -34.30 5.02
CA ASN A 47 21.34 -34.07 3.63
C ASN A 47 21.39 -35.36 2.80
N GLU A 48 20.75 -36.43 3.26
CA GLU A 48 20.66 -37.68 2.51
C GLU A 48 19.71 -37.49 1.33
N ASP A 49 20.05 -38.10 0.19
CA ASP A 49 19.25 -38.01 -1.05
C ASP A 49 17.77 -38.38 -0.85
N TYR A 50 17.51 -39.28 0.09
CA TYR A 50 16.15 -39.71 0.41
C TYR A 50 15.36 -38.56 1.10
N HIS A 51 15.95 -37.89 2.09
CA HIS A 51 15.33 -36.77 2.78
C HIS A 51 15.12 -35.59 1.84
N GLU A 52 16.08 -35.30 0.98
CA GLU A 52 15.94 -34.23 -0.02
C GLU A 52 14.81 -34.49 -1.01
N ARG A 53 14.60 -35.73 -1.42
CA ARG A 53 13.45 -36.10 -2.28
C ARG A 53 12.12 -35.90 -1.57
N ILE A 54 12.02 -36.33 -0.29
CA ILE A 54 10.81 -36.11 0.50
C ILE A 54 10.50 -34.62 0.67
N LEU A 55 11.50 -33.84 1.08
CA LEU A 55 11.37 -32.39 1.28
C LEU A 55 11.01 -31.67 -0.04
N SER A 56 11.67 -32.05 -1.14
CA SER A 56 11.35 -31.47 -2.46
C SER A 56 9.91 -31.78 -2.86
N ARG A 57 9.47 -33.02 -2.68
CA ARG A 57 8.07 -33.38 -2.97
C ARG A 57 7.09 -32.60 -2.10
N SER A 58 7.35 -32.50 -0.79
CA SER A 58 6.50 -31.75 0.12
C SER A 58 6.46 -30.27 -0.23
N LEU A 59 7.60 -29.68 -0.62
CA LEU A 59 7.67 -28.28 -1.08
C LEU A 59 6.73 -28.03 -2.27
N TYR A 60 6.78 -28.88 -3.29
CA TYR A 60 5.93 -28.70 -4.48
C TYR A 60 4.45 -28.98 -4.16
N THR A 61 4.15 -29.95 -3.29
CA THR A 61 2.78 -30.19 -2.83
C THR A 61 2.25 -28.95 -2.10
N SER A 62 3.00 -28.41 -1.16
CA SER A 62 2.62 -27.21 -0.39
C SER A 62 2.49 -25.98 -1.30
N LEU A 63 3.33 -25.87 -2.34
CA LEU A 63 3.22 -24.81 -3.34
C LEU A 63 1.92 -24.90 -4.14
N GLU A 64 1.53 -26.11 -4.59
CA GLU A 64 0.28 -26.33 -5.33
C GLU A 64 -0.95 -26.09 -4.44
N GLU A 65 -0.90 -26.49 -3.17
CA GLU A 65 -1.96 -26.16 -2.19
C GLU A 65 -2.09 -24.66 -1.99
N LEU A 66 -0.95 -23.95 -1.81
CA LEU A 66 -0.95 -22.49 -1.70
C LEU A 66 -1.56 -21.84 -2.95
N LYS A 67 -1.20 -22.30 -4.15
CA LYS A 67 -1.77 -21.80 -5.41
C LYS A 67 -3.28 -22.00 -5.44
N THR A 68 -3.75 -23.16 -5.02
CA THR A 68 -5.19 -23.44 -4.94
C THR A 68 -5.90 -22.48 -4.01
N HIS A 69 -5.32 -22.18 -2.84
CA HIS A 69 -5.88 -21.20 -1.91
C HIS A 69 -5.82 -19.77 -2.41
N LEU A 70 -4.88 -19.44 -3.27
CA LEU A 70 -4.74 -18.11 -3.86
C LEU A 70 -5.63 -17.92 -5.09
N SER A 71 -6.14 -18.99 -5.69
CA SER A 71 -6.98 -18.94 -6.91
C SER A 71 -8.20 -18.02 -6.77
N ASP A 72 -8.80 -17.94 -5.57
CA ASP A 72 -9.96 -17.10 -5.29
C ASP A 72 -9.66 -15.57 -5.37
N TYR A 73 -8.40 -15.18 -5.30
CA TYR A 73 -7.97 -13.77 -5.27
C TYR A 73 -7.45 -13.28 -6.62
N ILE A 74 -7.51 -14.13 -7.64
CA ILE A 74 -7.00 -13.83 -8.96
C ILE A 74 -8.14 -13.39 -9.85
N SER A 75 -7.94 -12.25 -10.51
CA SER A 75 -8.89 -11.77 -11.50
C SER A 75 -8.97 -12.74 -12.68
N SER A 76 -10.18 -13.18 -13.00
CA SER A 76 -10.47 -14.10 -14.12
C SER A 76 -10.38 -13.45 -15.50
N ASN A 77 -10.05 -12.15 -15.59
CA ASN A 77 -10.03 -11.41 -16.83
C ASN A 77 -8.73 -11.65 -17.61
N GLY A 78 -8.70 -12.69 -18.40
CA GLY A 78 -7.71 -12.85 -19.46
C GLY A 78 -6.93 -14.16 -19.52
N ALA A 79 -7.18 -15.10 -18.64
CA ALA A 79 -6.53 -16.42 -18.73
C ALA A 79 -7.33 -17.33 -19.68
N THR A 80 -6.78 -17.57 -20.84
CA THR A 80 -7.32 -18.52 -21.84
C THR A 80 -6.95 -19.98 -21.56
N SER A 81 -6.28 -20.30 -20.46
CA SER A 81 -6.01 -21.67 -20.02
C SER A 81 -5.88 -21.73 -18.50
N GLY A 82 -6.53 -22.67 -17.93
CA GLY A 82 -6.81 -23.11 -16.56
C GLY A 82 -5.89 -22.81 -15.39
N ASP A 83 -4.74 -22.14 -15.55
CA ASP A 83 -3.85 -21.76 -14.46
C ASP A 83 -3.76 -20.24 -14.33
N ASN A 84 -4.65 -19.67 -13.53
CA ASN A 84 -4.59 -18.27 -13.16
C ASN A 84 -3.37 -17.92 -12.26
N ILE A 85 -2.62 -18.93 -11.83
CA ILE A 85 -1.37 -18.78 -11.09
C ILE A 85 -0.28 -19.56 -11.83
N GLY A 86 0.59 -18.82 -12.48
CA GLY A 86 1.83 -19.36 -13.00
C GLY A 86 2.89 -19.43 -11.90
N HIS A 87 3.64 -20.51 -11.84
CA HIS A 87 4.95 -20.47 -11.20
C HIS A 87 6.02 -20.86 -12.22
N SER A 88 7.18 -20.31 -12.06
CA SER A 88 8.37 -20.68 -12.82
C SER A 88 9.54 -20.81 -11.86
N GLU A 89 10.47 -21.68 -12.19
CA GLU A 89 11.74 -21.77 -11.49
C GLU A 89 12.81 -20.98 -12.24
N SER A 90 13.53 -20.14 -11.53
CA SER A 90 14.68 -19.42 -12.05
C SER A 90 15.85 -19.67 -11.12
N GLY A 91 16.64 -20.70 -11.41
CA GLY A 91 17.70 -21.17 -10.52
C GLY A 91 17.12 -21.62 -9.17
N ASP A 92 17.56 -20.97 -8.10
CA ASP A 92 17.12 -21.25 -6.72
C ASP A 92 15.81 -20.54 -6.33
N ASN A 93 15.20 -19.76 -7.22
CA ASN A 93 14.01 -19.02 -6.95
C ASN A 93 12.76 -19.70 -7.50
N ILE A 94 11.70 -19.72 -6.71
CA ILE A 94 10.34 -20.00 -7.14
C ILE A 94 9.64 -18.65 -7.33
N VAL A 95 9.22 -18.39 -8.55
CA VAL A 95 8.56 -17.12 -8.93
C VAL A 95 7.08 -17.39 -9.14
N ILE A 96 6.23 -16.80 -8.29
CA ILE A 96 4.78 -16.89 -8.38
C ILE A 96 4.27 -15.58 -8.98
N THR A 97 3.53 -15.66 -10.07
CA THR A 97 2.91 -14.51 -10.72
C THR A 97 1.41 -14.51 -10.45
N LEU A 98 0.91 -13.42 -9.89
CA LEU A 98 -0.48 -13.25 -9.51
C LEU A 98 -1.09 -12.05 -10.23
N VAL A 99 -2.32 -12.19 -10.70
CA VAL A 99 -3.10 -11.06 -11.21
C VAL A 99 -4.07 -10.62 -10.12
N VAL A 100 -3.89 -9.41 -9.61
CA VAL A 100 -4.67 -8.83 -8.51
C VAL A 100 -5.49 -7.65 -8.97
N GLY A 101 -6.59 -7.36 -8.27
CA GLY A 101 -7.40 -6.18 -8.57
C GLY A 101 -6.64 -4.86 -8.42
N ASP A 102 -7.11 -3.82 -9.10
CA ASP A 102 -6.49 -2.47 -9.14
C ASP A 102 -6.33 -1.82 -7.75
N ARG A 103 -7.15 -2.22 -6.79
CA ARG A 103 -7.12 -1.71 -5.40
C ARG A 103 -6.11 -2.41 -4.50
N PHE A 104 -5.41 -3.44 -5.00
CA PHE A 104 -4.39 -4.10 -4.21
C PHE A 104 -3.28 -3.13 -3.80
N ASN A 105 -2.92 -3.15 -2.52
CA ASN A 105 -1.85 -2.31 -2.01
C ASN A 105 -0.48 -2.97 -2.23
N HIS A 106 0.26 -2.49 -3.22
CA HIS A 106 1.60 -2.98 -3.57
C HIS A 106 2.62 -2.94 -2.42
N GLY A 107 2.41 -2.11 -1.40
CA GLY A 107 3.26 -2.09 -0.19
C GLY A 107 3.26 -3.42 0.57
N TYR A 108 2.27 -4.29 0.35
CA TYR A 108 2.19 -5.61 0.97
C TYR A 108 2.85 -6.73 0.15
N THR A 109 3.38 -6.48 -1.05
CA THR A 109 3.98 -7.52 -1.91
C THR A 109 5.13 -8.25 -1.20
N GLY A 110 6.04 -7.53 -0.56
CA GLY A 110 7.15 -8.13 0.19
C GLY A 110 6.69 -8.91 1.43
N SER A 111 5.66 -8.43 2.14
CA SER A 111 5.06 -9.15 3.26
C SER A 111 4.35 -10.41 2.81
N LEU A 112 3.66 -10.34 1.67
CA LEU A 112 2.98 -11.47 1.06
C LEU A 112 3.97 -12.57 0.66
N ALA A 113 5.10 -12.22 0.03
CA ALA A 113 6.15 -13.18 -0.32
C ALA A 113 6.69 -13.90 0.93
N LYS A 114 6.97 -13.16 2.02
CA LYS A 114 7.42 -13.74 3.28
C LYS A 114 6.39 -14.68 3.92
N LEU A 115 5.10 -14.30 3.89
CA LEU A 115 4.02 -15.15 4.41
C LEU A 115 3.85 -16.41 3.57
N CYS A 116 3.98 -16.32 2.24
CA CYS A 116 3.95 -17.48 1.36
C CYS A 116 5.12 -18.44 1.62
N SER A 117 6.35 -17.92 1.79
CA SER A 117 7.50 -18.75 2.17
C SER A 117 7.24 -19.46 3.48
N LYS A 118 6.77 -18.74 4.48
CA LYS A 118 6.48 -19.28 5.81
C LYS A 118 5.36 -20.32 5.79
N TYR A 119 4.30 -20.10 5.03
CA TYR A 119 3.24 -21.09 4.83
C TYR A 119 3.81 -22.40 4.28
N ILE A 120 4.67 -22.32 3.26
CA ILE A 120 5.30 -23.51 2.66
C ILE A 120 6.19 -24.22 3.66
N GLU A 121 7.03 -23.49 4.42
CA GLU A 121 7.88 -24.06 5.49
C GLU A 121 7.05 -24.83 6.52
N GLU A 122 5.97 -24.23 7.02
CA GLU A 122 5.10 -24.84 8.04
C GLU A 122 4.30 -26.02 7.49
N ALA A 123 3.87 -25.97 6.22
CA ALA A 123 3.21 -27.10 5.56
C ALA A 123 4.18 -28.28 5.34
N MET A 124 5.42 -28.00 4.94
CA MET A 124 6.48 -29.02 4.84
C MET A 124 6.78 -29.66 6.20
N LEU A 125 6.83 -28.88 7.28
CA LEU A 125 7.05 -29.38 8.63
C LEU A 125 5.85 -30.22 9.10
N MET A 126 4.63 -29.80 8.79
CA MET A 126 3.42 -30.59 9.07
C MET A 126 3.50 -31.96 8.40
N ASP A 127 3.88 -32.02 7.13
CA ASP A 127 4.03 -33.27 6.37
C ASP A 127 5.18 -34.13 6.91
N TRP A 128 6.30 -33.53 7.25
CA TRP A 128 7.45 -34.22 7.83
C TRP A 128 7.10 -34.92 9.15
N TRP A 129 6.38 -34.21 10.04
CA TRP A 129 6.03 -34.73 11.36
C TRP A 129 4.86 -35.72 11.35
N ARG A 130 4.03 -35.73 10.31
CA ARG A 130 2.83 -36.58 10.24
C ARG A 130 3.09 -38.07 10.53
N PRO A 131 4.11 -38.72 9.97
CA PRO A 131 4.39 -40.13 10.26
C PRO A 131 5.17 -40.37 11.55
N VAL A 132 5.79 -39.34 12.13
CA VAL A 132 6.77 -39.46 13.23
C VAL A 132 6.18 -38.97 14.55
N ASN A 133 5.50 -37.83 14.53
CA ASN A 133 4.99 -37.17 15.72
C ASN A 133 3.68 -36.40 15.40
N GLU A 134 2.55 -37.05 15.65
CA GLU A 134 1.22 -36.51 15.37
C GLU A 134 0.94 -35.18 16.09
N LYS A 135 1.46 -35.01 17.34
CA LYS A 135 1.25 -33.76 18.09
C LYS A 135 1.98 -32.59 17.44
N GLN A 136 3.19 -32.82 16.94
CA GLN A 136 3.94 -31.79 16.21
C GLN A 136 3.25 -31.48 14.88
N SER A 137 2.83 -32.49 14.14
CA SER A 137 2.06 -32.28 12.90
C SER A 137 0.80 -31.44 13.15
N ALA A 138 0.02 -31.74 14.21
CA ALA A 138 -1.16 -30.97 14.54
C ALA A 138 -0.85 -29.50 14.94
N LEU A 139 0.30 -29.25 15.58
CA LEU A 139 0.75 -27.89 15.89
C LEU A 139 1.06 -27.10 14.62
N TYR A 140 1.80 -27.71 13.68
CA TYR A 140 2.10 -27.07 12.41
C TYR A 140 0.87 -26.86 11.54
N ALA A 141 -0.13 -27.74 11.59
CA ALA A 141 -1.41 -27.52 10.92
C ALA A 141 -2.09 -26.22 11.38
N GLN A 142 -2.05 -25.91 12.69
CA GLN A 142 -2.57 -24.62 13.19
C GLN A 142 -1.78 -23.42 12.68
N PHE A 143 -0.46 -23.55 12.52
CA PHE A 143 0.38 -22.48 11.97
C PHE A 143 0.10 -22.26 10.48
N VAL A 144 -0.07 -23.33 9.70
CA VAL A 144 -0.48 -23.29 8.29
C VAL A 144 -1.81 -22.54 8.14
N GLU A 145 -2.82 -22.86 8.94
CA GLU A 145 -4.11 -22.16 8.91
C GLU A 145 -3.99 -20.68 9.27
N ARG A 146 -3.20 -20.37 10.31
CA ARG A 146 -2.93 -18.98 10.72
C ARG A 146 -2.27 -18.17 9.61
N ASP A 147 -1.26 -18.74 8.95
CA ASP A 147 -0.50 -18.04 7.93
C ASP A 147 -1.31 -17.92 6.63
N LEU A 148 -2.12 -18.90 6.29
CA LEU A 148 -3.11 -18.79 5.21
C LEU A 148 -4.11 -17.65 5.48
N ALA A 149 -4.61 -17.54 6.72
CA ALA A 149 -5.49 -16.43 7.09
C ALA A 149 -4.78 -15.06 7.01
N ALA A 150 -3.48 -15.00 7.31
CA ALA A 150 -2.68 -13.79 7.18
C ALA A 150 -2.45 -13.42 5.71
N ILE A 151 -2.18 -14.39 4.85
CA ILE A 151 -2.08 -14.22 3.39
C ILE A 151 -3.40 -13.64 2.84
N LYS A 152 -4.54 -14.26 3.16
CA LYS A 152 -5.87 -13.78 2.75
C LYS A 152 -6.14 -12.34 3.18
N ARG A 153 -5.71 -11.97 4.39
CA ARG A 153 -5.83 -10.58 4.88
C ARG A 153 -5.00 -9.58 4.06
N CYS A 154 -3.85 -9.98 3.52
CA CYS A 154 -3.04 -9.11 2.67
C CYS A 154 -3.78 -8.73 1.37
N PHE A 155 -4.53 -9.66 0.78
CA PHE A 155 -5.33 -9.39 -0.41
C PHE A 155 -6.52 -8.47 -0.12
N ASN A 156 -7.10 -8.55 1.07
CA ASN A 156 -8.24 -7.72 1.48
C ASN A 156 -7.82 -6.29 1.90
N LYS A 157 -6.52 -6.01 2.05
CA LYS A 157 -6.03 -4.67 2.35
C LYS A 157 -5.95 -3.85 1.08
N THR A 158 -6.97 -3.02 0.87
CA THR A 158 -6.98 -2.05 -0.21
C THR A 158 -6.02 -0.90 0.07
N ALA A 159 -5.39 -0.37 -0.98
CA ALA A 159 -4.70 0.91 -0.87
C ALA A 159 -5.71 1.97 -0.41
N PRO A 160 -5.37 2.86 0.53
CA PRO A 160 -6.20 4.01 0.81
C PRO A 160 -6.43 4.73 -0.52
N ALA A 161 -7.67 5.14 -0.76
CA ALA A 161 -7.96 6.01 -1.90
C ALA A 161 -6.96 7.16 -1.84
N ALA A 162 -6.21 7.38 -2.90
CA ALA A 162 -5.37 8.57 -2.98
C ALA A 162 -6.31 9.74 -2.73
N PRO A 163 -5.99 10.66 -1.81
CA PRO A 163 -6.80 11.83 -1.61
C PRO A 163 -6.89 12.50 -2.98
N THR A 164 -8.08 12.53 -3.54
CA THR A 164 -8.34 13.20 -4.81
C THR A 164 -8.37 14.68 -4.48
N TYR A 165 -7.19 15.26 -4.28
CA TYR A 165 -7.07 16.69 -4.13
C TYR A 165 -7.33 17.28 -5.52
N ARG A 166 -8.40 18.02 -5.64
CA ARG A 166 -8.73 18.74 -6.87
C ARG A 166 -8.16 20.14 -6.75
N TYR A 167 -7.29 20.48 -7.66
CA TYR A 167 -6.79 21.85 -7.77
C TYR A 167 -7.83 22.74 -8.46
N PRO A 168 -7.86 24.04 -8.15
CA PRO A 168 -8.72 24.97 -8.85
C PRO A 168 -8.50 24.93 -10.35
N THR A 169 -9.58 24.77 -11.10
CA THR A 169 -9.58 24.76 -12.57
C THR A 169 -10.14 26.05 -13.17
N SER A 170 -10.91 26.80 -12.41
CA SER A 170 -11.33 28.15 -12.76
C SER A 170 -11.39 29.05 -11.51
N LEU A 171 -11.19 30.34 -11.72
CA LEU A 171 -11.32 31.42 -10.75
C LEU A 171 -12.18 32.50 -11.39
N ASN A 172 -13.27 32.85 -10.73
CA ASN A 172 -14.16 33.90 -11.18
C ASN A 172 -14.41 34.91 -10.05
N VAL A 173 -13.93 36.14 -10.24
CA VAL A 173 -14.17 37.23 -9.31
C VAL A 173 -15.19 38.18 -9.94
N PRO A 174 -16.34 38.42 -9.29
CA PRO A 174 -17.34 39.35 -9.80
C PRO A 174 -16.78 40.78 -9.80
N GLY A 175 -16.67 41.36 -11.00
CA GLY A 175 -16.13 42.70 -11.16
C GLY A 175 -14.61 42.78 -11.27
N SER A 176 -14.13 43.70 -12.10
CA SER A 176 -12.70 43.94 -12.31
C SER A 176 -12.18 45.19 -11.57
N ALA A 177 -13.08 45.93 -10.92
CA ALA A 177 -12.77 47.16 -10.19
C ALA A 177 -13.64 47.34 -8.96
N ILE A 178 -13.09 47.95 -7.92
CA ILE A 178 -13.73 48.27 -6.65
C ILE A 178 -13.44 49.76 -6.39
N ASP A 179 -14.51 50.51 -6.09
CA ASP A 179 -14.43 51.92 -5.64
C ASP A 179 -14.71 51.98 -4.17
N LEU A 180 -13.83 52.58 -3.37
CA LEU A 180 -13.90 52.68 -1.91
C LEU A 180 -13.64 54.12 -1.44
N GLY A 181 -14.24 54.48 -0.31
CA GLY A 181 -13.80 55.62 0.50
C GLY A 181 -12.61 55.28 1.40
N VAL A 182 -11.89 56.27 1.87
CA VAL A 182 -10.90 56.05 2.93
C VAL A 182 -11.58 55.61 4.21
N GLY A 183 -11.18 54.48 4.78
CA GLY A 183 -11.77 53.85 5.95
C GLY A 183 -12.97 52.96 5.61
N GLU A 184 -13.41 52.88 4.38
CA GLU A 184 -14.49 51.99 3.94
C GLU A 184 -14.00 50.56 3.74
N GLU A 185 -14.83 49.60 4.13
CA GLU A 185 -14.60 48.17 3.96
C GLU A 185 -15.53 47.60 2.90
N HIS A 186 -15.00 46.80 1.97
CA HIS A 186 -15.78 46.08 0.97
C HIS A 186 -15.39 44.60 0.97
N THR A 187 -16.41 43.72 0.92
CA THR A 187 -16.21 42.27 0.85
C THR A 187 -16.41 41.80 -0.57
N VAL A 188 -15.43 41.07 -1.09
CA VAL A 188 -15.47 40.46 -2.41
C VAL A 188 -15.54 38.96 -2.23
N THR A 189 -16.57 38.34 -2.75
CA THR A 189 -16.68 36.88 -2.89
C THR A 189 -16.14 36.46 -4.24
N TYR A 190 -15.52 35.30 -4.34
CA TYR A 190 -15.14 34.71 -5.62
C TYR A 190 -15.52 33.25 -5.69
N GLU A 191 -15.73 32.75 -6.89
CA GLU A 191 -16.09 31.37 -7.15
C GLU A 191 -14.90 30.65 -7.77
N ILE A 192 -14.70 29.41 -7.32
CA ILE A 192 -13.70 28.50 -7.89
C ILE A 192 -14.39 27.20 -8.30
N SER A 193 -13.94 26.61 -9.43
CA SER A 193 -14.32 25.24 -9.79
C SER A 193 -13.23 24.31 -9.32
N ASP A 194 -13.62 23.27 -8.56
CA ASP A 194 -12.72 22.33 -7.90
C ASP A 194 -11.77 23.01 -6.88
N GLY A 195 -11.11 22.24 -6.07
CA GLY A 195 -10.15 22.74 -5.10
C GLY A 195 -10.80 23.44 -3.88
N ALA A 196 -9.99 24.09 -3.08
CA ALA A 196 -10.41 24.85 -1.90
C ALA A 196 -10.10 26.35 -2.05
N ILE A 197 -10.89 27.19 -1.41
CA ILE A 197 -10.68 28.65 -1.39
C ILE A 197 -9.25 29.01 -0.89
N ASP A 198 -8.71 28.19 0.01
CA ASP A 198 -7.36 28.37 0.53
C ASP A 198 -6.24 28.15 -0.50
N ASP A 199 -6.55 27.56 -1.65
CA ASP A 199 -5.59 27.41 -2.75
C ASP A 199 -5.36 28.70 -3.53
N ILE A 200 -6.20 29.73 -3.34
CA ILE A 200 -6.04 31.03 -3.96
C ILE A 200 -5.26 31.94 -3.03
N GLU A 201 -4.16 32.46 -3.49
CA GLU A 201 -3.39 33.51 -2.80
C GLU A 201 -3.87 34.90 -3.25
N ILE A 202 -3.81 35.81 -2.28
CA ILE A 202 -4.19 37.21 -2.44
C ILE A 202 -2.96 38.06 -2.22
N ARG A 203 -2.55 38.79 -3.22
CA ARG A 203 -1.41 39.71 -3.18
C ARG A 203 -1.87 41.13 -3.45
N VAL A 204 -1.59 42.02 -2.52
CA VAL A 204 -1.80 43.46 -2.68
C VAL A 204 -0.53 44.09 -3.21
N GLU A 205 -0.64 44.92 -4.26
CA GLU A 205 0.52 45.61 -4.84
C GLU A 205 1.01 46.74 -3.95
N ASP A 206 0.09 47.57 -3.45
CA ASP A 206 0.45 48.68 -2.53
C ASP A 206 -0.40 48.63 -1.25
N ASN A 207 0.25 48.13 -0.17
CA ASN A 207 -0.36 48.03 1.15
C ASN A 207 -0.52 49.40 1.87
N LYS A 208 -0.04 50.50 1.30
CA LYS A 208 -0.29 51.84 1.83
C LYS A 208 -1.66 52.35 1.39
N VAL A 209 -2.11 51.98 0.21
CA VAL A 209 -3.39 52.42 -0.35
C VAL A 209 -4.54 51.60 0.21
N ILE A 210 -4.36 50.28 0.33
CA ILE A 210 -5.38 49.35 0.86
C ILE A 210 -4.80 48.32 1.81
N GLU A 211 -5.68 47.71 2.59
CA GLU A 211 -5.45 46.44 3.30
C GLU A 211 -6.42 45.41 2.79
N ALA A 212 -5.96 44.19 2.54
CA ALA A 212 -6.83 43.08 2.19
C ALA A 212 -6.66 41.94 3.17
N GLY A 213 -7.78 41.38 3.60
CA GLY A 213 -7.87 40.22 4.51
C GLY A 213 -8.66 39.10 3.88
N ARG A 214 -8.24 37.85 4.10
CA ARG A 214 -8.97 36.68 3.61
C ARG A 214 -10.20 36.44 4.47
N THR A 215 -11.30 36.02 3.84
CA THR A 215 -12.52 35.53 4.49
C THR A 215 -12.80 34.07 4.10
N ALA A 216 -13.84 33.46 4.66
CA ALA A 216 -14.23 32.10 4.34
C ALA A 216 -14.71 31.93 2.88
N GLU A 217 -15.22 33.00 2.26
CA GLU A 217 -15.82 32.96 0.92
C GLU A 217 -15.14 33.89 -0.10
N GLY A 218 -14.04 34.55 0.31
CA GLY A 218 -13.39 35.53 -0.53
C GLY A 218 -12.34 36.35 0.19
N PHE A 219 -12.44 37.69 0.10
CA PHE A 219 -11.57 38.62 0.80
C PHE A 219 -12.28 39.94 1.12
N THR A 220 -11.80 40.63 2.14
CA THR A 220 -12.18 41.99 2.43
C THR A 220 -11.10 42.97 2.00
N VAL A 221 -11.50 44.16 1.58
CA VAL A 221 -10.59 45.27 1.19
C VAL A 221 -10.98 46.50 2.01
N ILE A 222 -9.98 47.13 2.63
CA ILE A 222 -10.20 48.39 3.41
C ILE A 222 -9.34 49.48 2.73
N GLY A 223 -9.96 50.59 2.40
CA GLY A 223 -9.30 51.78 1.90
C GLY A 223 -8.50 52.51 2.99
N LYS A 224 -7.17 52.62 2.84
CA LYS A 224 -6.30 53.33 3.83
C LYS A 224 -5.99 54.74 3.44
N GLN A 225 -5.64 54.93 2.16
CA GLN A 225 -5.20 56.20 1.65
C GLN A 225 -5.72 56.40 0.23
N TYR A 226 -6.02 57.64 -0.11
CA TYR A 226 -6.36 58.02 -1.49
C TYR A 226 -5.32 57.52 -2.47
N GLY A 227 -5.78 56.84 -3.52
CA GLY A 227 -4.94 56.30 -4.55
C GLY A 227 -5.58 55.17 -5.37
N HIS A 228 -4.78 54.58 -6.21
CA HIS A 228 -5.15 53.43 -7.03
C HIS A 228 -4.11 52.36 -6.82
N THR A 229 -4.60 51.12 -6.67
CA THR A 229 -3.77 49.90 -6.57
C THR A 229 -4.53 48.74 -7.18
N TYR A 230 -3.92 47.56 -7.15
CA TYR A 230 -4.63 46.33 -7.56
C TYR A 230 -4.32 45.17 -6.61
N ILE A 231 -5.25 44.23 -6.60
CA ILE A 231 -5.14 42.95 -5.90
C ILE A 231 -5.00 41.88 -6.96
N GLN A 232 -3.98 41.07 -6.86
CA GLN A 232 -3.80 39.90 -7.68
C GLN A 232 -4.20 38.63 -6.89
N LEU A 233 -5.15 37.89 -7.44
CA LEU A 233 -5.52 36.57 -6.97
C LEU A 233 -4.87 35.55 -7.89
N TYR A 234 -4.23 34.53 -7.33
CA TYR A 234 -3.60 33.46 -8.13
C TYR A 234 -3.62 32.14 -7.39
N SER A 235 -3.69 31.04 -8.17
CA SER A 235 -3.64 29.71 -7.58
C SER A 235 -2.21 29.28 -7.31
N ARG A 236 -1.97 28.69 -6.13
CA ARG A 236 -0.68 28.09 -5.79
C ARG A 236 -0.27 26.94 -6.69
N HIS A 237 -1.23 26.25 -7.23
CA HIS A 237 -1.06 24.98 -7.94
C HIS A 237 -1.30 25.05 -9.44
N ASN A 238 -1.88 26.15 -9.92
CA ASN A 238 -2.16 26.39 -11.33
C ASN A 238 -1.76 27.81 -11.70
N SER A 239 -0.57 27.95 -12.29
CA SER A 239 -0.01 29.25 -12.67
C SER A 239 -0.80 30.00 -13.74
N GLU A 240 -1.68 29.32 -14.47
CA GLU A 240 -2.54 29.94 -15.48
C GLU A 240 -3.77 30.63 -14.86
N LEU A 241 -4.11 30.23 -13.61
CA LEU A 241 -5.21 30.85 -12.88
C LEU A 241 -4.76 32.05 -12.12
N SER A 242 -4.91 33.22 -12.71
CA SER A 242 -4.72 34.49 -12.03
C SER A 242 -5.78 35.50 -12.49
N GLN A 243 -6.23 36.34 -11.57
CA GLN A 243 -7.15 37.44 -11.85
C GLN A 243 -6.71 38.68 -11.10
N THR A 244 -6.83 39.85 -11.74
CA THR A 244 -6.47 41.14 -11.15
C THR A 244 -7.73 41.96 -10.93
N VAL A 245 -7.87 42.51 -9.70
CA VAL A 245 -8.95 43.42 -9.32
C VAL A 245 -8.35 44.80 -9.04
N HIS A 246 -8.78 45.82 -9.75
CA HIS A 246 -8.35 47.20 -9.52
C HIS A 246 -9.12 47.81 -8.36
N VAL A 247 -8.43 48.57 -7.52
CA VAL A 247 -9.05 49.22 -6.37
C VAL A 247 -8.73 50.73 -6.43
N TYR A 248 -9.77 51.54 -6.42
CA TYR A 248 -9.70 52.97 -6.41
C TYR A 248 -10.21 53.48 -5.06
N VAL A 249 -9.33 54.12 -4.31
CA VAL A 249 -9.69 54.71 -3.02
C VAL A 249 -9.85 56.22 -3.21
N THR A 250 -11.06 56.72 -2.96
CA THR A 250 -11.40 58.13 -3.12
C THR A 250 -11.52 58.80 -1.78
N ASN A 251 -11.20 60.09 -1.72
CA ASN A 251 -11.56 60.89 -0.55
C ASN A 251 -13.07 61.08 -0.56
N GLN A 252 -13.75 60.61 0.50
CA GLN A 252 -15.11 61.06 0.72
C GLN A 252 -15.10 62.57 0.96
N ALA A 253 -15.87 63.32 0.18
CA ALA A 253 -16.03 64.77 0.32
C ALA A 253 -16.90 65.11 1.56
#